data_d32bf1b1094ff8394fd5be50baae4d2a
#
_entry.id   d32bf1b1094ff8394fd5be50baae4d2a
#
_cell.length_a   1.000
_cell.length_b   1.000
_cell.length_c   1.000
_cell.angle_alpha   90.00
_cell.angle_beta   90.00
_cell.angle_gamma   90.00
#
_symmetry.space_group_name_H-M   'P 1'
#
loop_
_entity.id
_entity.type
_entity.pdbx_description
1 polymer ?
#
loop_
_entity_poly.entity_id
_entity_poly.type
_entity_poly.pdbx_seq_one_letter_code
_entity_poly.pdbx_strand_id
1 'polypeptide(L)'
;MMGHNLWAQIGFCALFVHCPKEKEIILKPENRNRSVATGVAVLVVAVVLLAIDQISKYFVLTALKPVGTVTVIPGLLELAYVENTGAAFGLFKNAIWLVIAVTVIAAAVILVLLFRYKHHSFFSYTTSALLIAGGLGNLIDRIVHGFVVDFIHVLFFGYVFNFADCCITVGAVLFVIHMLFFSYKERSLSPEGEDGK
;
A
#
# COMPACT_ATOMS: atom_id res chain seq x y z
N MET A 1 -35.70 11.54 -5.19
CA MET A 1 -34.62 11.49 -4.21
C MET A 1 -33.81 10.21 -4.38
N MET A 2 -32.94 10.14 -5.40
CA MET A 2 -32.06 8.99 -5.69
C MET A 2 -30.80 9.53 -6.38
N GLY A 3 -29.90 10.15 -5.64
CA GLY A 3 -28.72 10.77 -6.26
C GLY A 3 -27.41 10.70 -5.48
N HIS A 4 -27.40 10.16 -4.26
CA HIS A 4 -26.25 10.31 -3.37
C HIS A 4 -25.30 9.09 -3.26
N ASN A 5 -25.63 7.94 -3.86
CA ASN A 5 -24.78 6.74 -3.72
C ASN A 5 -23.90 6.44 -4.94
N LEU A 6 -24.06 7.19 -6.05
CA LEU A 6 -23.33 6.91 -7.29
C LEU A 6 -21.85 7.27 -7.19
N TRP A 7 -21.52 8.38 -6.53
CA TRP A 7 -20.14 8.86 -6.40
C TRP A 7 -19.28 7.99 -5.48
N ALA A 8 -19.86 7.45 -4.41
CA ALA A 8 -19.15 6.52 -3.52
C ALA A 8 -18.89 5.17 -4.20
N GLN A 9 -19.81 4.68 -5.03
CA GLN A 9 -19.62 3.46 -5.81
C GLN A 9 -18.63 3.65 -6.95
N ILE A 10 -18.64 4.80 -7.62
CA ILE A 10 -17.72 5.12 -8.72
C ILE A 10 -16.28 5.28 -8.19
N GLY A 11 -16.08 6.01 -7.09
CA GLY A 11 -14.76 6.19 -6.47
C GLY A 11 -14.16 4.87 -5.97
N PHE A 12 -14.98 4.00 -5.38
CA PHE A 12 -14.54 2.69 -4.87
C PHE A 12 -14.32 1.66 -5.99
N CYS A 13 -15.10 1.75 -7.07
CA CYS A 13 -14.98 0.87 -8.24
C CYS A 13 -13.74 1.20 -9.09
N ALA A 14 -13.40 2.48 -9.25
CA ALA A 14 -12.21 2.92 -9.99
C ALA A 14 -10.90 2.46 -9.36
N LEU A 15 -10.92 2.14 -8.06
CA LEU A 15 -9.77 1.68 -7.29
C LEU A 15 -9.25 0.31 -7.75
N PHE A 16 -10.17 -0.59 -8.12
CA PHE A 16 -9.84 -2.01 -8.32
C PHE A 16 -10.46 -2.65 -9.56
N VAL A 17 -11.39 -1.98 -10.27
CA VAL A 17 -12.20 -2.64 -11.30
C VAL A 17 -12.37 -1.78 -12.54
N HIS A 18 -12.03 -2.34 -13.69
CA HIS A 18 -12.59 -1.96 -14.98
C HIS A 18 -14.03 -2.50 -15.01
N CYS A 19 -15.04 -1.64 -14.81
CA CYS A 19 -16.45 -2.03 -14.84
C CYS A 19 -16.94 -2.08 -16.29
N PRO A 20 -17.05 -3.24 -16.95
CA PRO A 20 -17.79 -3.36 -18.19
C PRO A 20 -19.27 -3.38 -17.86
N LYS A 21 -20.08 -2.64 -18.64
CA LYS A 21 -21.54 -2.71 -18.60
C LYS A 21 -21.98 -4.17 -18.57
N GLU A 22 -22.85 -4.47 -17.63
CA GLU A 22 -23.49 -5.74 -17.35
C GLU A 22 -23.96 -6.46 -18.64
N LYS A 23 -23.11 -7.34 -19.17
CA LYS A 23 -23.54 -8.50 -19.96
C LYS A 23 -23.09 -9.70 -19.16
N GLU A 24 -24.05 -10.56 -18.82
CA GLU A 24 -23.83 -11.88 -18.19
C GLU A 24 -22.68 -12.60 -18.93
N ILE A 25 -21.48 -12.49 -18.39
CA ILE A 25 -20.36 -13.34 -18.79
C ILE A 25 -20.43 -14.55 -17.88
N ILE A 26 -21.04 -15.63 -18.38
CA ILE A 26 -20.85 -16.97 -17.83
C ILE A 26 -19.33 -17.22 -17.89
N LEU A 27 -18.67 -17.05 -16.74
CA LEU A 27 -17.23 -17.15 -16.61
C LEU A 27 -16.80 -18.60 -16.86
N LYS A 28 -16.03 -18.82 -17.90
CA LYS A 28 -15.31 -20.08 -18.12
C LYS A 28 -14.44 -20.41 -16.91
N PRO A 29 -14.37 -21.67 -16.45
CA PRO A 29 -13.60 -22.08 -15.27
C PRO A 29 -12.11 -21.73 -15.35
N GLU A 30 -11.54 -21.60 -16.53
CA GLU A 30 -10.16 -21.17 -16.82
C GLU A 30 -9.82 -19.78 -16.26
N ASN A 31 -10.80 -18.85 -16.23
CA ASN A 31 -10.56 -17.48 -15.78
C ASN A 31 -10.49 -17.37 -14.24
N ARG A 32 -11.12 -18.28 -13.51
CA ARG A 32 -11.10 -18.32 -12.04
C ARG A 32 -9.72 -18.76 -11.51
N ASN A 33 -9.12 -19.77 -12.13
CA ASN A 33 -7.81 -20.28 -11.72
C ASN A 33 -6.69 -19.26 -11.96
N ARG A 34 -6.77 -18.49 -13.05
CA ARG A 34 -5.83 -17.39 -13.33
C ARG A 34 -5.91 -16.27 -12.28
N SER A 35 -7.11 -15.88 -11.87
CA SER A 35 -7.30 -14.84 -10.84
C SER A 35 -6.75 -15.27 -9.48
N VAL A 36 -6.97 -16.53 -9.09
CA VAL A 36 -6.44 -17.08 -7.82
C VAL A 36 -4.90 -17.16 -7.88
N ALA A 37 -4.33 -17.67 -8.96
CA ALA A 37 -2.88 -17.77 -9.13
C ALA A 37 -2.20 -16.40 -9.05
N THR A 38 -2.78 -15.38 -9.65
CA THR A 38 -2.25 -14.02 -9.58
C THR A 38 -2.38 -13.42 -8.17
N GLY A 39 -3.49 -13.65 -7.48
CA GLY A 39 -3.65 -13.24 -6.07
C GLY A 39 -2.60 -13.90 -5.16
N VAL A 40 -2.32 -15.17 -5.36
CA VAL A 40 -1.26 -15.89 -4.64
C VAL A 40 0.11 -15.30 -4.96
N ALA A 41 0.40 -14.98 -6.22
CA ALA A 41 1.67 -14.34 -6.61
C ALA A 41 1.86 -12.98 -5.91
N VAL A 42 0.82 -12.17 -5.79
CA VAL A 42 0.85 -10.90 -5.03
C VAL A 42 1.20 -11.14 -3.56
N LEU A 43 0.59 -12.14 -2.93
CA LEU A 43 0.88 -12.49 -1.54
C LEU A 43 2.33 -12.98 -1.38
N VAL A 44 2.85 -13.77 -2.31
CA VAL A 44 4.26 -14.19 -2.30
C VAL A 44 5.19 -12.98 -2.38
N VAL A 45 4.94 -12.04 -3.27
CA VAL A 45 5.72 -10.79 -3.37
C VAL A 45 5.62 -9.98 -2.07
N ALA A 46 4.43 -9.85 -1.50
CA ALA A 46 4.24 -9.14 -0.23
C ALA A 46 5.03 -9.80 0.91
N VAL A 47 5.05 -11.13 0.98
CA VAL A 47 5.84 -11.88 1.98
C VAL A 47 7.33 -11.66 1.79
N VAL A 48 7.83 -11.66 0.55
CA VAL A 48 9.25 -11.37 0.25
C VAL A 48 9.63 -9.95 0.69
N LEU A 49 8.81 -8.95 0.35
CA LEU A 49 9.05 -7.56 0.77
C LEU A 49 9.00 -7.40 2.29
N LEU A 50 8.05 -8.06 2.94
CA LEU A 50 7.96 -8.10 4.40
C LEU A 50 9.19 -8.74 5.03
N ALA A 51 9.69 -9.84 4.45
CA ALA A 51 10.92 -10.49 4.93
C ALA A 51 12.13 -9.56 4.79
N ILE A 52 12.26 -8.83 3.68
CA ILE A 52 13.31 -7.83 3.49
C ILE A 52 13.23 -6.74 4.57
N ASP A 53 12.03 -6.21 4.84
CA ASP A 53 11.82 -5.22 5.89
C ASP A 53 12.26 -5.75 7.27
N GLN A 54 11.75 -6.90 7.68
CA GLN A 54 12.05 -7.47 8.99
C GLN A 54 13.52 -7.89 9.15
N ILE A 55 14.15 -8.41 8.11
CA ILE A 55 15.58 -8.74 8.11
C ILE A 55 16.42 -7.47 8.23
N SER A 56 16.09 -6.42 7.48
CA SER A 56 16.79 -5.13 7.58
C SER A 56 16.70 -4.54 8.99
N LYS A 57 15.51 -4.55 9.59
CA LYS A 57 15.28 -4.09 10.97
C LYS A 57 16.02 -4.95 12.01
N TYR A 58 16.08 -6.25 11.80
CA TYR A 58 16.90 -7.13 12.65
C TYR A 58 18.38 -6.74 12.64
N PHE A 59 18.96 -6.49 11.46
CA PHE A 59 20.36 -6.02 11.37
C PHE A 59 20.54 -4.64 12.00
N VAL A 60 19.56 -3.76 11.87
CA VAL A 60 19.58 -2.45 12.51
C VAL A 60 19.60 -2.59 14.03
N LEU A 61 18.75 -3.43 14.61
CA LEU A 61 18.70 -3.67 16.06
C LEU A 61 19.98 -4.31 16.58
N THR A 62 20.62 -5.21 15.83
CA THR A 62 21.78 -5.97 16.28
C THR A 62 23.12 -5.27 15.99
N ALA A 63 23.25 -4.61 14.84
CA ALA A 63 24.51 -4.03 14.38
C ALA A 63 24.53 -2.49 14.42
N LEU A 64 23.44 -1.82 14.06
CA LEU A 64 23.41 -0.36 13.99
C LEU A 64 23.07 0.27 15.36
N LYS A 65 22.14 -0.28 16.12
CA LYS A 65 21.72 0.24 17.43
C LYS A 65 22.90 0.48 18.40
N PRO A 66 23.90 -0.41 18.52
CA PRO A 66 25.08 -0.17 19.39
C PRO A 66 25.96 0.99 18.91
N VAL A 67 25.99 1.28 17.60
CA VAL A 67 26.82 2.32 16.98
C VAL A 67 26.08 3.66 16.91
N GLY A 68 24.75 3.61 16.79
CA GLY A 68 23.86 4.76 16.69
C GLY A 68 23.71 5.27 15.27
N THR A 69 24.78 5.71 14.62
CA THR A 69 24.75 6.30 13.26
C THR A 69 25.97 5.90 12.46
N VAL A 70 25.75 5.59 11.17
CA VAL A 70 26.80 5.31 10.17
C VAL A 70 26.54 6.11 8.90
N THR A 71 27.49 6.92 8.49
CA THR A 71 27.41 7.68 7.24
C THR A 71 27.66 6.76 6.05
N VAL A 72 26.69 6.67 5.14
CA VAL A 72 26.76 5.89 3.90
C VAL A 72 27.25 6.75 2.75
N ILE A 73 26.64 7.94 2.58
CA ILE A 73 27.03 8.95 1.59
C ILE A 73 27.19 10.27 2.32
N PRO A 74 28.42 10.81 2.43
CA PRO A 74 28.67 12.07 3.12
C PRO A 74 27.78 13.20 2.59
N GLY A 75 27.10 13.92 3.49
CA GLY A 75 26.22 15.02 3.19
C GLY A 75 24.86 14.65 2.60
N LEU A 76 24.56 13.35 2.38
CA LEU A 76 23.30 12.91 1.77
C LEU A 76 22.57 11.83 2.56
N LEU A 77 23.23 10.72 2.90
CA LEU A 77 22.58 9.54 3.44
C LEU A 77 23.35 8.97 4.65
N GLU A 78 22.63 8.76 5.71
CA GLU A 78 23.11 8.07 6.92
C GLU A 78 22.15 6.93 7.28
N LEU A 79 22.69 5.91 7.93
CA LEU A 79 21.90 4.94 8.68
C LEU A 79 21.94 5.38 10.15
N ALA A 80 20.78 5.74 10.70
CA ALA A 80 20.64 6.22 12.08
C ALA A 80 19.54 5.43 12.79
N TYR A 81 19.87 4.77 13.91
CA TYR A 81 18.85 4.05 14.67
C TYR A 81 17.91 5.00 15.40
N VAL A 82 16.61 4.87 15.14
CA VAL A 82 15.56 5.65 15.78
C VAL A 82 14.37 4.76 16.17
N GLU A 83 13.91 4.89 17.41
CA GLU A 83 12.67 4.27 17.91
C GLU A 83 11.48 5.21 17.66
N ASN A 84 10.67 4.89 16.65
CA ASN A 84 9.50 5.69 16.30
C ASN A 84 8.26 5.18 17.04
N THR A 85 7.88 5.86 18.12
CA THR A 85 6.67 5.55 18.90
C THR A 85 5.40 6.19 18.40
N GLY A 86 5.47 6.99 17.31
CA GLY A 86 4.33 7.69 16.71
C GLY A 86 3.94 7.11 15.35
N ALA A 87 2.85 7.62 14.78
CA ALA A 87 2.62 7.58 13.36
C ALA A 87 3.31 8.79 12.72
N ALA A 88 3.26 8.88 11.36
CA ALA A 88 3.86 9.96 10.61
C ALA A 88 3.70 11.33 11.32
N PHE A 89 4.80 12.04 11.51
CA PHE A 89 4.86 13.37 12.17
C PHE A 89 4.52 13.40 13.67
N GLY A 90 4.54 12.26 14.39
CA GLY A 90 4.25 12.23 15.83
C GLY A 90 2.80 12.47 16.22
N LEU A 91 1.88 12.52 15.26
CA LEU A 91 0.46 12.84 15.47
C LEU A 91 -0.28 11.85 16.39
N PHE A 92 0.23 10.64 16.58
CA PHE A 92 -0.41 9.58 17.37
C PHE A 92 0.52 9.01 18.44
N LYS A 93 1.36 9.84 19.06
CA LYS A 93 2.39 9.44 20.01
C LYS A 93 1.89 8.56 21.20
N ASN A 94 0.59 8.60 21.50
CA ASN A 94 -0.03 7.80 22.57
C ASN A 94 -1.17 6.90 22.07
N ALA A 95 -1.38 6.82 20.75
CA ALA A 95 -2.50 6.11 20.15
C ALA A 95 -2.05 4.92 19.29
N ILE A 96 -1.03 4.18 19.77
CA ILE A 96 -0.47 3.02 19.05
C ILE A 96 -1.54 2.00 18.65
N TRP A 97 -2.52 1.76 19.53
CA TRP A 97 -3.62 0.85 19.27
C TRP A 97 -4.55 1.33 18.14
N LEU A 98 -4.74 2.64 18.01
CA LEU A 98 -5.50 3.21 16.89
C LEU A 98 -4.76 2.98 15.56
N VAL A 99 -3.44 3.19 15.54
CA VAL A 99 -2.62 2.96 14.34
C VAL A 99 -2.63 1.47 13.96
N ILE A 100 -2.52 0.58 14.95
CA ILE A 100 -2.65 -0.87 14.74
C ILE A 100 -4.01 -1.21 14.13
N ALA A 101 -5.10 -0.73 14.74
CA ALA A 101 -6.46 -1.00 14.26
C ALA A 101 -6.68 -0.52 12.82
N VAL A 102 -6.27 0.72 12.50
CA VAL A 102 -6.37 1.27 11.15
C VAL A 102 -5.56 0.45 10.15
N THR A 103 -4.34 0.05 10.50
CA THR A 103 -3.48 -0.77 9.63
C THR A 103 -4.10 -2.14 9.35
N VAL A 104 -4.63 -2.80 10.38
CA VAL A 104 -5.31 -4.11 10.25
C VAL A 104 -6.55 -3.99 9.37
N ILE A 105 -7.38 -2.98 9.58
CA ILE A 105 -8.58 -2.73 8.78
C ILE A 105 -8.19 -2.47 7.31
N ALA A 106 -7.19 -1.61 7.06
CA ALA A 106 -6.72 -1.31 5.71
C ALA A 106 -6.19 -2.57 5.00
N ALA A 107 -5.37 -3.38 5.68
CA ALA A 107 -4.87 -4.64 5.13
C ALA A 107 -6.01 -5.62 4.82
N ALA A 108 -6.99 -5.77 5.72
CA ALA A 108 -8.16 -6.62 5.50
C ALA A 108 -8.99 -6.15 4.30
N VAL A 109 -9.22 -4.85 4.17
CA VAL A 109 -9.94 -4.27 3.02
C VAL A 109 -9.20 -4.56 1.71
N ILE A 110 -7.88 -4.33 1.67
CA ILE A 110 -7.06 -4.61 0.48
C ILE A 110 -7.14 -6.10 0.11
N LEU A 111 -7.04 -7.01 1.08
CA LEU A 111 -7.15 -8.45 0.84
C LEU A 111 -8.53 -8.83 0.31
N VAL A 112 -9.61 -8.34 0.92
CA VAL A 112 -10.98 -8.59 0.46
C VAL A 112 -11.16 -8.11 -0.97
N LEU A 113 -10.68 -6.90 -1.29
CA LEU A 113 -10.77 -6.35 -2.64
C LEU A 113 -9.95 -7.18 -3.63
N LEU A 114 -8.73 -7.60 -3.26
CA LEU A 114 -7.85 -8.42 -4.10
C LEU A 114 -8.49 -9.76 -4.49
N PHE A 115 -9.23 -10.42 -3.58
CA PHE A 115 -9.85 -11.72 -3.87
C PHE A 115 -11.29 -11.63 -4.39
N ARG A 116 -12.01 -10.55 -4.10
CA ARG A 116 -13.40 -10.39 -4.51
C ARG A 116 -13.53 -9.92 -5.96
N TYR A 117 -12.67 -9.04 -6.41
CA TYR A 117 -12.70 -8.50 -7.76
C TYR A 117 -11.86 -9.36 -8.72
N LYS A 118 -12.32 -9.48 -9.98
CA LYS A 118 -11.74 -10.40 -10.98
C LYS A 118 -10.86 -9.70 -12.02
N HIS A 119 -10.97 -8.38 -12.12
CA HIS A 119 -10.26 -7.58 -13.12
C HIS A 119 -9.27 -6.64 -12.43
N HIS A 120 -8.04 -7.12 -12.27
CA HIS A 120 -6.96 -6.33 -11.70
C HIS A 120 -5.98 -5.92 -12.81
N SER A 121 -5.47 -4.71 -12.72
CA SER A 121 -4.33 -4.27 -13.51
C SER A 121 -3.01 -4.63 -12.83
N PHE A 122 -1.90 -4.60 -13.57
CA PHE A 122 -0.57 -4.73 -13.00
C PHE A 122 -0.32 -3.73 -11.85
N PHE A 123 -0.77 -2.48 -12.02
CA PHE A 123 -0.67 -1.45 -10.96
C PHE A 123 -1.44 -1.82 -9.70
N SER A 124 -2.66 -2.37 -9.83
CA SER A 124 -3.45 -2.82 -8.69
C SER A 124 -2.74 -3.90 -7.89
N TYR A 125 -2.15 -4.88 -8.55
CA TYR A 125 -1.41 -5.96 -7.91
C TYR A 125 -0.15 -5.45 -7.18
N THR A 126 0.65 -4.62 -7.86
CA THR A 126 1.88 -4.06 -7.31
C THR A 126 1.58 -3.17 -6.10
N THR A 127 0.58 -2.30 -6.21
CA THR A 127 0.12 -1.44 -5.12
C THR A 127 -0.33 -2.27 -3.92
N SER A 128 -1.13 -3.32 -4.13
CA SER A 128 -1.61 -4.19 -3.05
C SER A 128 -0.45 -4.89 -2.33
N ALA A 129 0.52 -5.44 -3.07
CA ALA A 129 1.68 -6.10 -2.48
C ALA A 129 2.51 -5.15 -1.62
N LEU A 130 2.79 -3.94 -2.13
CA LEU A 130 3.57 -2.91 -1.43
C LEU A 130 2.87 -2.42 -0.16
N LEU A 131 1.57 -2.10 -0.24
CA LEU A 131 0.81 -1.60 0.92
C LEU A 131 0.64 -2.68 1.99
N ILE A 132 0.39 -3.93 1.61
CA ILE A 132 0.30 -5.07 2.54
C ILE A 132 1.65 -5.27 3.23
N ALA A 133 2.74 -5.36 2.47
CA ALA A 133 4.08 -5.60 3.03
C ALA A 133 4.50 -4.48 3.98
N GLY A 134 4.39 -3.22 3.55
CA GLY A 134 4.78 -2.07 4.36
C GLY A 134 3.88 -1.89 5.59
N GLY A 135 2.56 -2.05 5.44
CA GLY A 135 1.63 -1.99 6.56
C GLY A 135 1.91 -3.06 7.62
N LEU A 136 2.10 -4.32 7.19
CA LEU A 136 2.41 -5.43 8.08
C LEU A 136 3.80 -5.30 8.72
N GLY A 137 4.81 -4.82 8.00
CA GLY A 137 6.15 -4.59 8.54
C GLY A 137 6.13 -3.65 9.74
N ASN A 138 5.51 -2.49 9.59
CA ASN A 138 5.37 -1.53 10.67
C ASN A 138 4.37 -1.96 11.77
N LEU A 139 3.43 -2.84 11.45
CA LEU A 139 2.51 -3.44 12.42
C LEU A 139 3.23 -4.43 13.33
N ILE A 140 4.05 -5.31 12.76
CA ILE A 140 4.85 -6.30 13.52
C ILE A 140 5.74 -5.59 14.54
N ASP A 141 6.46 -4.56 14.13
CA ASP A 141 7.32 -3.78 15.03
C ASP A 141 6.53 -3.23 16.21
N ARG A 142 5.35 -2.64 15.97
CA ARG A 142 4.51 -2.09 17.04
C ARG A 142 4.00 -3.14 18.02
N ILE A 143 3.68 -4.34 17.51
CA ILE A 143 3.21 -5.44 18.37
C ILE A 143 4.37 -6.01 19.21
N VAL A 144 5.55 -6.18 18.60
CA VAL A 144 6.70 -6.86 19.22
C VAL A 144 7.49 -5.91 20.12
N HIS A 145 7.72 -4.68 19.67
CA HIS A 145 8.62 -3.73 20.32
C HIS A 145 7.89 -2.54 20.97
N GLY A 146 6.65 -2.25 20.60
CA GLY A 146 5.93 -1.04 21.03
C GLY A 146 6.33 0.22 20.25
N PHE A 147 7.24 0.12 19.30
CA PHE A 147 7.69 1.20 18.41
C PHE A 147 8.04 0.63 17.04
N VAL A 148 8.29 1.51 16.06
CA VAL A 148 8.79 1.12 14.74
C VAL A 148 10.29 1.41 14.67
N VAL A 149 11.06 0.47 14.10
CA VAL A 149 12.49 0.62 13.89
C VAL A 149 12.73 1.41 12.61
N ASP A 150 13.15 2.68 12.73
CA ASP A 150 13.52 3.53 11.62
C ASP A 150 15.04 3.66 11.54
N PHE A 151 15.58 3.74 10.29
CA PHE A 151 17.03 3.74 10.12
C PHE A 151 17.56 4.43 8.86
N ILE A 152 16.73 4.80 7.90
CA ILE A 152 17.15 5.49 6.69
C ILE A 152 17.01 6.99 6.92
N HIS A 153 18.13 7.70 7.05
CA HIS A 153 18.17 9.14 7.27
C HIS A 153 18.73 9.85 6.03
N VAL A 154 17.87 10.50 5.30
CA VAL A 154 18.25 11.38 4.19
C VAL A 154 18.37 12.79 4.76
N LEU A 155 19.58 13.35 4.80
CA LEU A 155 19.92 14.53 5.61
C LEU A 155 19.11 15.78 5.28
N PHE A 156 18.66 15.95 4.03
CA PHE A 156 17.81 17.10 3.66
C PHE A 156 16.33 16.91 3.99
N PHE A 157 15.91 15.68 4.39
CA PHE A 157 14.50 15.38 4.68
C PHE A 157 14.11 15.62 6.14
N GLY A 158 15.07 15.66 7.06
CA GLY A 158 14.81 15.87 8.49
C GLY A 158 14.03 14.75 9.19
N TYR A 159 13.75 13.62 8.51
CA TYR A 159 13.07 12.47 9.04
C TYR A 159 13.86 11.19 8.79
N VAL A 160 13.76 10.25 9.72
CA VAL A 160 14.28 8.89 9.58
C VAL A 160 13.10 7.97 9.28
N PHE A 161 13.26 7.07 8.33
CA PHE A 161 12.23 6.13 7.88
C PHE A 161 12.84 4.74 7.66
N ASN A 162 12.03 3.77 7.25
CA ASN A 162 12.43 2.38 7.06
C ASN A 162 11.98 1.84 5.70
N PHE A 163 12.29 0.57 5.42
CA PHE A 163 11.94 -0.07 4.15
C PHE A 163 10.40 -0.22 3.98
N ALA A 164 9.67 -0.50 5.05
CA ALA A 164 8.20 -0.58 5.01
C ALA A 164 7.57 0.77 4.60
N ASP A 165 8.12 1.90 5.08
CA ASP A 165 7.67 3.25 4.69
C ASP A 165 7.93 3.52 3.21
N CYS A 166 9.06 3.05 2.66
CA CYS A 166 9.32 3.10 1.22
C CYS A 166 8.24 2.32 0.45
N CYS A 167 7.89 1.12 0.90
CA CYS A 167 6.83 0.32 0.28
C CYS A 167 5.48 1.04 0.32
N ILE A 168 5.10 1.61 1.47
CA ILE A 168 3.84 2.37 1.61
C ILE A 168 3.83 3.58 0.68
N THR A 169 4.93 4.35 0.64
CA THR A 169 5.04 5.56 -0.17
C THR A 169 4.96 5.26 -1.66
N VAL A 170 5.73 4.28 -2.14
CA VAL A 170 5.70 3.86 -3.55
C VAL A 170 4.33 3.27 -3.89
N GLY A 171 3.76 2.44 -3.03
CA GLY A 171 2.42 1.90 -3.19
C GLY A 171 1.36 3.00 -3.29
N ALA A 172 1.40 4.00 -2.43
CA ALA A 172 0.48 5.13 -2.45
C ALA A 172 0.61 5.97 -3.74
N VAL A 173 1.84 6.22 -4.19
CA VAL A 173 2.09 6.94 -5.46
C VAL A 173 1.55 6.16 -6.66
N LEU A 174 1.84 4.86 -6.74
CA LEU A 174 1.31 3.99 -7.81
C LEU A 174 -0.22 3.94 -7.78
N PHE A 175 -0.81 3.96 -6.59
CA PHE A 175 -2.26 4.02 -6.41
C PHE A 175 -2.85 5.30 -7.01
N VAL A 176 -2.28 6.46 -6.68
CA VAL A 176 -2.72 7.76 -7.22
C VAL A 176 -2.56 7.81 -8.75
N ILE A 177 -1.42 7.34 -9.27
CA ILE A 177 -1.18 7.25 -10.71
C ILE A 177 -2.25 6.37 -11.37
N HIS A 178 -2.53 5.19 -10.80
CA HIS A 178 -3.56 4.30 -11.30
C HIS A 178 -4.93 4.98 -11.35
N MET A 179 -5.33 5.66 -10.29
CA MET A 179 -6.59 6.39 -10.21
C MET A 179 -6.70 7.47 -11.29
N LEU A 180 -5.66 8.26 -11.49
CA LEU A 180 -5.65 9.34 -12.48
C LEU A 180 -5.77 8.80 -13.92
N PHE A 181 -5.01 7.77 -14.25
CA PHE A 181 -5.03 7.18 -15.60
C PHE A 181 -6.37 6.49 -15.93
N PHE A 182 -6.97 5.77 -14.98
CA PHE A 182 -8.24 5.10 -15.20
C PHE A 182 -9.40 6.08 -15.29
N SER A 183 -9.46 7.08 -14.42
CA SER A 183 -10.48 8.13 -14.48
C SER A 183 -10.41 8.95 -15.79
N TYR A 184 -9.22 9.16 -16.32
CA TYR A 184 -9.05 9.84 -17.61
C TYR A 184 -9.56 9.00 -18.78
N LYS A 185 -9.25 7.68 -18.80
CA LYS A 185 -9.68 6.78 -19.88
C LYS A 185 -11.20 6.61 -19.94
N GLU A 186 -11.88 6.57 -18.81
CA GLU A 186 -13.35 6.51 -18.79
C GLU A 186 -13.99 7.79 -19.35
N ARG A 187 -13.45 8.96 -19.02
CA ARG A 187 -13.94 10.23 -19.59
C ARG A 187 -13.74 10.33 -21.09
N SER A 188 -12.66 9.81 -21.63
CA SER A 188 -12.39 9.84 -23.07
C SER A 188 -13.22 8.83 -23.88
N LEU A 189 -13.87 7.88 -23.24
CA LEU A 189 -14.72 6.86 -23.85
C LEU A 189 -16.23 7.14 -23.69
N SER A 190 -16.61 8.15 -22.90
CA SER A 190 -17.99 8.64 -22.86
C SER A 190 -18.24 9.50 -24.10
N PRO A 191 -19.15 9.13 -25.02
CA PRO A 191 -19.50 10.00 -26.14
C PRO A 191 -20.14 11.27 -25.58
N GLU A 192 -19.52 12.43 -25.83
CA GLU A 192 -20.21 13.71 -25.80
C GLU A 192 -21.28 13.66 -26.90
N GLY A 193 -22.52 13.64 -26.50
CA GLY A 193 -23.58 13.83 -27.50
C GLY A 193 -24.83 13.00 -27.24
N GLU A 194 -25.64 13.45 -26.30
CA GLU A 194 -27.10 13.34 -26.38
C GLU A 194 -27.80 14.37 -25.45
N ASP A 195 -27.32 15.61 -25.49
CA ASP A 195 -28.10 16.75 -24.98
C ASP A 195 -28.27 17.76 -26.12
N GLY A 196 -29.18 17.44 -27.01
CA GLY A 196 -29.50 18.34 -28.15
C GLY A 196 -30.62 17.83 -29.03
N LYS A 197 -31.81 17.61 -28.46
CA LYS A 197 -33.09 17.87 -29.19
C LYS A 197 -34.25 17.80 -28.21
#